data_bcf4457e9b0b13450cf6f43d1898aa22
#
_entry.id   bcf4457e9b0b13450cf6f43d1898aa22
#
_cell.length_a   1.000
_cell.length_b   1.000
_cell.length_c   1.000
_cell.angle_alpha   90.00
_cell.angle_beta   90.00
_cell.angle_gamma   90.00
#
_symmetry.space_group_name_H-M   'P 1'
#
loop_
_entity.id
_entity.type
_entity.pdbx_description
1 polymer ?
#
loop_
_entity_poly.entity_id
_entity_poly.type
_entity_poly.pdbx_seq_one_letter_code
_entity_poly.pdbx_strand_id
1 'polypeptide(L)'
;MSDLDTSGLNIRGLDVENARDVVRRALDEDLGGPDGVDVTSSATIALTDMRTAEVVARAPGVVAGLALFALVWDDVARRLASPRLQVEALVADGARVASGEVLARASGPTQVLLVGERTALNLVCRLSGVATHTRQWADALEGTGAQVLDTRKTTPNLRALEKYAVRCGGGTNKRMGLYDVAMVKDNHKLAAGSVRAAFDAVRSRYPTIEVQVEVTTVAEALEAVAAGSRFLLCDNMSAPLLGETVRAVRGATTDRVEIEGTGGLTLARVREYAATGVDYLSVGALTHSSPILDLALDLV
;
A
#
# COMPACT_ATOMS: atom_id res chain seq x y z
N MET A 1 11.10 -23.59 10.55
CA MET A 1 10.00 -22.61 10.37
C MET A 1 9.22 -22.65 11.67
N SER A 2 9.52 -21.74 12.60
CA SER A 2 8.82 -21.65 13.88
C SER A 2 7.54 -20.86 13.66
N ASP A 3 6.42 -21.44 14.05
CA ASP A 3 5.12 -20.79 14.03
C ASP A 3 5.18 -19.54 14.91
N LEU A 4 5.01 -18.36 14.28
CA LEU A 4 4.65 -17.16 15.01
C LEU A 4 3.29 -17.44 15.63
N ASP A 5 3.16 -17.26 16.92
CA ASP A 5 1.84 -17.11 17.52
C ASP A 5 1.27 -15.74 17.10
N THR A 6 0.62 -15.73 15.94
CA THR A 6 -0.10 -14.58 15.42
C THR A 6 -1.59 -14.66 15.76
N SER A 7 -1.95 -15.45 16.76
CA SER A 7 -3.33 -15.80 17.09
C SER A 7 -4.26 -14.61 17.41
N GLY A 8 -3.70 -13.41 17.59
CA GLY A 8 -4.46 -12.18 17.74
C GLY A 8 -4.27 -11.16 16.62
N LEU A 9 -3.39 -11.43 15.62
CA LEU A 9 -3.02 -10.46 14.59
C LEU A 9 -3.68 -10.80 13.25
N ASN A 10 -4.43 -9.87 12.68
CA ASN A 10 -4.98 -10.05 11.33
C ASN A 10 -3.88 -9.82 10.29
N ILE A 11 -3.30 -10.90 9.78
CA ILE A 11 -2.29 -10.89 8.71
C ILE A 11 -2.88 -11.18 7.33
N ARG A 12 -4.21 -11.25 7.20
CA ARG A 12 -4.86 -11.59 5.95
C ARG A 12 -4.50 -10.59 4.85
N GLY A 13 -3.85 -11.09 3.81
CA GLY A 13 -3.40 -10.29 2.68
C GLY A 13 -2.06 -9.57 2.89
N LEU A 14 -1.40 -9.70 4.05
CA LEU A 14 -0.01 -9.26 4.24
C LEU A 14 0.94 -10.30 3.64
N ASP A 15 1.89 -9.86 2.83
CA ASP A 15 3.02 -10.69 2.40
C ASP A 15 4.03 -10.80 3.56
N VAL A 16 3.88 -11.86 4.36
CA VAL A 16 4.67 -12.06 5.58
C VAL A 16 6.15 -12.30 5.28
N GLU A 17 6.47 -12.96 4.17
CA GLU A 17 7.87 -13.21 3.78
C GLU A 17 8.56 -11.89 3.43
N ASN A 18 7.93 -11.08 2.58
CA ASN A 18 8.42 -9.73 2.27
C ASN A 18 8.51 -8.85 3.52
N ALA A 19 7.51 -8.93 4.42
CA ALA A 19 7.50 -8.16 5.68
C ALA A 19 8.71 -8.53 6.57
N ARG A 20 9.03 -9.82 6.71
CA ARG A 20 10.22 -10.28 7.47
C ARG A 20 11.53 -9.78 6.86
N ASP A 21 11.65 -9.80 5.53
CA ASP A 21 12.83 -9.29 4.84
C ASP A 21 13.01 -7.78 5.05
N VAL A 22 11.92 -7.01 5.03
CA VAL A 22 11.93 -5.57 5.31
C VAL A 22 12.34 -5.32 6.76
N VAL A 23 11.73 -6.02 7.71
CA VAL A 23 12.05 -5.91 9.15
C VAL A 23 13.51 -6.22 9.42
N ARG A 24 14.03 -7.32 8.88
CA ARG A 24 15.43 -7.71 9.06
C ARG A 24 16.38 -6.63 8.59
N ARG A 25 16.16 -6.07 7.39
CA ARG A 25 17.01 -5.00 6.84
C ARG A 25 16.91 -3.70 7.63
N ALA A 26 15.72 -3.35 8.11
CA ALA A 26 15.52 -2.16 8.93
C ALA A 26 16.20 -2.28 10.30
N LEU A 27 16.17 -3.47 10.92
CA LEU A 27 16.91 -3.75 12.16
C LEU A 27 18.43 -3.79 11.92
N ASP A 28 18.91 -4.32 10.78
CA ASP A 28 20.33 -4.30 10.43
C ASP A 28 20.83 -2.85 10.25
N GLU A 29 20.01 -1.98 9.69
CA GLU A 29 20.30 -0.54 9.56
C GLU A 29 20.41 0.14 10.94
N ASP A 30 19.43 -0.11 11.82
CA ASP A 30 19.33 0.57 13.12
C ASP A 30 20.40 0.07 14.13
N LEU A 31 20.73 -1.21 14.09
CA LEU A 31 21.70 -1.83 14.99
C LEU A 31 23.15 -1.82 14.46
N GLY A 32 23.37 -1.48 13.20
CA GLY A 32 24.70 -1.50 12.57
C GLY A 32 25.12 -2.88 12.06
N GLY A 33 24.15 -3.73 11.71
CA GLY A 33 24.37 -5.05 11.13
C GLY A 33 23.66 -6.20 11.89
N PRO A 34 23.80 -7.43 11.40
CA PRO A 34 23.10 -8.59 11.99
C PRO A 34 23.51 -8.90 13.42
N ASP A 35 24.75 -8.59 13.82
CA ASP A 35 25.31 -8.78 15.16
C ASP A 35 25.45 -7.44 15.92
N GLY A 36 24.75 -6.41 15.44
CA GLY A 36 24.80 -5.07 16.02
C GLY A 36 24.07 -4.98 17.36
N VAL A 37 24.33 -3.92 18.12
CA VAL A 37 23.90 -3.77 19.52
C VAL A 37 23.32 -2.37 19.75
N ASP A 38 22.18 -2.31 20.45
CA ASP A 38 21.76 -1.08 21.12
C ASP A 38 22.61 -0.88 22.39
N VAL A 39 23.60 0.01 22.26
CA VAL A 39 24.57 0.30 23.35
C VAL A 39 23.91 0.89 24.58
N THR A 40 22.79 1.60 24.43
CA THR A 40 22.07 2.21 25.55
C THR A 40 21.31 1.17 26.33
N SER A 41 20.43 0.40 25.69
CA SER A 41 19.62 -0.59 26.35
C SER A 41 20.47 -1.72 26.96
N SER A 42 21.55 -2.15 26.26
CA SER A 42 22.46 -3.17 26.78
C SER A 42 23.21 -2.74 28.02
N ALA A 43 23.51 -1.43 28.15
CA ALA A 43 24.26 -0.91 29.31
C ALA A 43 23.35 -0.55 30.50
N THR A 44 22.07 -0.20 30.25
CA THR A 44 21.22 0.40 31.29
C THR A 44 20.09 -0.48 31.79
N ILE A 45 19.74 -1.55 31.04
CA ILE A 45 18.57 -2.39 31.35
C ILE A 45 19.04 -3.83 31.59
N ALA A 46 18.65 -4.40 32.71
CA ALA A 46 18.96 -5.81 33.01
C ALA A 46 18.15 -6.73 32.06
N LEU A 47 18.75 -7.85 31.62
CA LEU A 47 18.07 -8.86 30.77
C LEU A 47 16.83 -9.45 31.44
N THR A 48 16.75 -9.39 32.77
CA THR A 48 15.62 -9.89 33.57
C THR A 48 14.54 -8.84 33.82
N ASP A 49 14.75 -7.58 33.38
CA ASP A 49 13.73 -6.54 33.53
C ASP A 49 12.57 -6.81 32.54
N MET A 50 11.35 -6.81 33.08
CA MET A 50 10.13 -7.16 32.37
C MET A 50 9.14 -6.00 32.48
N ARG A 51 8.63 -5.55 31.34
CA ARG A 51 7.64 -4.45 31.26
C ARG A 51 6.49 -4.78 30.34
N THR A 52 5.46 -3.98 30.45
CA THR A 52 4.39 -3.87 29.47
C THR A 52 4.52 -2.54 28.73
N ALA A 53 4.24 -2.54 27.46
CA ALA A 53 4.17 -1.33 26.63
C ALA A 53 2.84 -1.29 25.87
N GLU A 54 2.33 -0.10 25.65
CA GLU A 54 1.13 0.16 24.85
C GLU A 54 1.51 0.93 23.58
N VAL A 55 1.00 0.48 22.43
CA VAL A 55 1.04 1.24 21.18
C VAL A 55 -0.19 2.16 21.15
N VAL A 56 0.05 3.47 21.12
CA VAL A 56 -1.00 4.49 21.27
C VAL A 56 -1.03 5.39 20.04
N ALA A 57 -2.23 5.65 19.51
CA ALA A 57 -2.41 6.65 18.47
C ALA A 57 -2.33 8.07 19.05
N ARG A 58 -1.48 8.93 18.47
CA ARG A 58 -1.36 10.35 18.85
C ARG A 58 -2.24 11.25 17.98
N ALA A 59 -2.74 10.72 16.86
CA ALA A 59 -3.65 11.42 15.96
C ALA A 59 -4.74 10.46 15.46
N PRO A 60 -5.90 10.97 15.02
CA PRO A 60 -6.92 10.13 14.40
C PRO A 60 -6.47 9.65 13.02
N GLY A 61 -6.83 8.41 12.65
CA GLY A 61 -6.47 7.85 11.35
C GLY A 61 -7.02 6.45 11.12
N VAL A 62 -6.38 5.73 10.19
CA VAL A 62 -6.63 4.31 9.91
C VAL A 62 -5.34 3.55 10.12
N VAL A 63 -5.39 2.54 10.98
CA VAL A 63 -4.20 1.74 11.29
C VAL A 63 -3.96 0.67 10.24
N ALA A 64 -2.67 0.41 9.92
CA ALA A 64 -2.26 -0.67 9.03
C ALA A 64 -0.87 -1.18 9.41
N GLY A 65 -0.72 -2.51 9.43
CA GLY A 65 0.57 -3.16 9.66
C GLY A 65 0.86 -3.46 11.13
N LEU A 66 -0.14 -3.60 12.01
CA LEU A 66 0.06 -3.95 13.42
C LEU A 66 0.88 -5.23 13.61
N ALA A 67 0.76 -6.19 12.70
CA ALA A 67 1.55 -7.40 12.72
C ALA A 67 3.07 -7.16 12.64
N LEU A 68 3.51 -6.01 12.10
CA LEU A 68 4.93 -5.66 12.03
C LEU A 68 5.55 -5.44 13.41
N PHE A 69 4.78 -4.99 14.41
CA PHE A 69 5.26 -4.94 15.78
C PHE A 69 5.73 -6.31 16.27
N ALA A 70 4.89 -7.34 16.10
CA ALA A 70 5.25 -8.71 16.49
C ALA A 70 6.44 -9.25 15.69
N LEU A 71 6.50 -8.97 14.38
CA LEU A 71 7.61 -9.39 13.52
C LEU A 71 8.95 -8.75 13.94
N VAL A 72 8.94 -7.45 14.26
CA VAL A 72 10.12 -6.72 14.72
C VAL A 72 10.59 -7.28 16.07
N TRP A 73 9.69 -7.35 17.04
CA TRP A 73 10.06 -7.86 18.37
C TRP A 73 10.48 -9.32 18.37
N ASP A 74 9.90 -10.15 17.51
CA ASP A 74 10.33 -11.55 17.33
C ASP A 74 11.76 -11.64 16.77
N ASP A 75 12.11 -10.78 15.81
CA ASP A 75 13.48 -10.71 15.27
C ASP A 75 14.46 -10.20 16.34
N VAL A 76 14.11 -9.15 17.09
CA VAL A 76 14.94 -8.64 18.19
C VAL A 76 15.13 -9.69 19.29
N ALA A 77 14.06 -10.36 19.74
CA ALA A 77 14.16 -11.41 20.75
C ALA A 77 15.12 -12.52 20.33
N ARG A 78 15.07 -12.93 19.05
CA ARG A 78 15.97 -13.92 18.49
C ARG A 78 17.43 -13.44 18.46
N ARG A 79 17.70 -12.19 18.07
CA ARG A 79 19.06 -11.58 18.08
C ARG A 79 19.64 -11.50 19.48
N LEU A 80 18.82 -11.16 20.47
CA LEU A 80 19.24 -11.05 21.87
C LEU A 80 19.25 -12.39 22.63
N ALA A 81 18.90 -13.51 21.97
CA ALA A 81 18.67 -14.81 22.62
C ALA A 81 17.74 -14.71 23.85
N SER A 82 16.72 -13.83 23.74
CA SER A 82 15.77 -13.45 24.78
C SER A 82 14.42 -14.14 24.55
N PRO A 83 13.58 -14.30 25.60
CA PRO A 83 12.21 -14.74 25.44
C PRO A 83 11.42 -13.78 24.51
N ARG A 84 10.44 -14.33 23.80
CA ARG A 84 9.52 -13.56 22.97
C ARG A 84 8.57 -12.73 23.81
N LEU A 85 8.11 -11.62 23.25
CA LEU A 85 7.03 -10.82 23.84
C LEU A 85 5.68 -11.52 23.65
N GLN A 86 4.79 -11.31 24.60
CA GLN A 86 3.35 -11.53 24.40
C GLN A 86 2.78 -10.24 23.76
N VAL A 87 2.22 -10.37 22.57
CA VAL A 87 1.66 -9.23 21.81
C VAL A 87 0.17 -9.45 21.59
N GLU A 88 -0.63 -8.47 22.01
CA GLU A 88 -2.08 -8.45 21.84
C GLU A 88 -2.47 -7.26 20.97
N ALA A 89 -3.13 -7.49 19.83
CA ALA A 89 -3.76 -6.42 19.06
C ALA A 89 -5.16 -6.14 19.62
N LEU A 90 -5.44 -4.89 19.93
CA LEU A 90 -6.73 -4.43 20.47
C LEU A 90 -7.66 -3.91 19.36
N VAL A 91 -7.10 -3.61 18.20
CA VAL A 91 -7.83 -3.20 17.00
C VAL A 91 -7.32 -4.00 15.79
N ALA A 92 -8.10 -4.04 14.72
CA ALA A 92 -7.70 -4.68 13.48
C ALA A 92 -7.11 -3.66 12.49
N ASP A 93 -6.24 -4.11 11.58
CA ASP A 93 -5.82 -3.31 10.42
C ASP A 93 -7.04 -2.89 9.60
N GLY A 94 -7.08 -1.64 9.17
CA GLY A 94 -8.21 -1.00 8.50
C GLY A 94 -9.20 -0.32 9.45
N ALA A 95 -9.06 -0.49 10.77
CA ALA A 95 -9.88 0.22 11.75
C ALA A 95 -9.55 1.73 11.76
N ARG A 96 -10.60 2.55 11.92
CA ARG A 96 -10.45 3.97 12.26
C ARG A 96 -10.14 4.08 13.74
N VAL A 97 -9.18 4.90 14.09
CA VAL A 97 -8.72 5.10 15.46
C VAL A 97 -8.75 6.58 15.81
N ALA A 98 -8.95 6.86 17.10
CA ALA A 98 -8.93 8.20 17.65
C ALA A 98 -7.59 8.50 18.35
N SER A 99 -7.30 9.78 18.56
CA SER A 99 -6.14 10.18 19.38
C SER A 99 -6.31 9.68 20.82
N GLY A 100 -5.27 9.07 21.38
CA GLY A 100 -5.25 8.46 22.71
C GLY A 100 -5.72 7.00 22.75
N GLU A 101 -6.15 6.43 21.64
CA GLU A 101 -6.60 5.03 21.57
C GLU A 101 -5.41 4.07 21.64
N VAL A 102 -5.52 3.03 22.47
CA VAL A 102 -4.52 1.97 22.57
C VAL A 102 -4.80 0.92 21.49
N LEU A 103 -3.82 0.68 20.63
CA LEU A 103 -3.95 -0.19 19.45
C LEU A 103 -3.46 -1.61 19.70
N ALA A 104 -2.43 -1.75 20.53
CA ALA A 104 -1.83 -3.03 20.89
C ALA A 104 -1.12 -2.92 22.25
N ARG A 105 -0.95 -4.07 22.90
CA ARG A 105 -0.11 -4.24 24.09
C ARG A 105 0.96 -5.27 23.82
N ALA A 106 2.14 -5.04 24.42
CA ALA A 106 3.23 -5.99 24.38
C ALA A 106 3.84 -6.14 25.79
N SER A 107 4.04 -7.38 26.25
CA SER A 107 4.61 -7.63 27.57
C SER A 107 5.77 -8.59 27.44
N GLY A 108 6.88 -8.31 28.14
CA GLY A 108 8.07 -9.16 28.17
C GLY A 108 9.35 -8.40 28.45
N PRO A 109 10.53 -8.92 28.01
CA PRO A 109 11.82 -8.29 28.27
C PRO A 109 11.89 -6.85 27.75
N THR A 110 12.20 -5.91 28.65
CA THR A 110 12.25 -4.48 28.36
C THR A 110 13.26 -4.14 27.26
N GLN A 111 14.41 -4.83 27.22
CA GLN A 111 15.37 -4.63 26.13
C GLN A 111 14.75 -4.95 24.76
N VAL A 112 13.97 -6.03 24.64
CA VAL A 112 13.31 -6.40 23.39
C VAL A 112 12.31 -5.34 22.96
N LEU A 113 11.51 -4.81 23.91
CA LEU A 113 10.55 -3.71 23.65
C LEU A 113 11.26 -2.50 23.06
N LEU A 114 12.30 -1.99 23.74
CA LEU A 114 12.96 -0.71 23.38
C LEU A 114 13.84 -0.82 22.15
N VAL A 115 14.57 -1.92 21.98
CA VAL A 115 15.40 -2.15 20.78
C VAL A 115 14.53 -2.20 19.51
N GLY A 116 13.35 -2.81 19.58
CA GLY A 116 12.44 -2.90 18.43
C GLY A 116 11.56 -1.67 18.21
N GLU A 117 11.43 -0.79 19.20
CA GLU A 117 10.47 0.33 19.20
C GLU A 117 10.55 1.17 17.93
N ARG A 118 11.70 1.74 17.64
CA ARG A 118 11.85 2.73 16.55
C ARG A 118 11.59 2.11 15.20
N THR A 119 12.16 0.94 14.93
CA THR A 119 11.95 0.20 13.69
C THR A 119 10.48 -0.15 13.49
N ALA A 120 9.81 -0.66 14.53
CA ALA A 120 8.39 -1.01 14.47
C ALA A 120 7.52 0.23 14.22
N LEU A 121 7.73 1.31 14.99
CA LEU A 121 7.00 2.57 14.81
C LEU A 121 7.21 3.16 13.42
N ASN A 122 8.43 3.20 12.90
CA ASN A 122 8.69 3.75 11.57
C ASN A 122 7.87 3.02 10.49
N LEU A 123 7.80 1.70 10.54
CA LEU A 123 7.04 0.91 9.58
C LEU A 123 5.53 1.12 9.75
N VAL A 124 5.00 0.97 10.98
CA VAL A 124 3.55 1.04 11.22
C VAL A 124 3.01 2.46 11.06
N CYS A 125 3.72 3.50 11.51
CA CYS A 125 3.36 4.91 11.25
C CYS A 125 3.28 5.20 9.74
N ARG A 126 4.25 4.69 8.95
CA ARG A 126 4.26 4.85 7.49
C ARG A 126 3.04 4.17 6.86
N LEU A 127 2.79 2.91 7.18
CA LEU A 127 1.67 2.15 6.59
C LEU A 127 0.32 2.72 7.02
N SER A 128 0.17 3.08 8.29
CA SER A 128 -1.04 3.73 8.79
C SER A 128 -1.29 5.10 8.14
N GLY A 129 -0.22 5.84 7.83
CA GLY A 129 -0.31 7.07 7.05
C GLY A 129 -0.84 6.84 5.64
N VAL A 130 -0.33 5.81 4.94
CA VAL A 130 -0.84 5.39 3.61
C VAL A 130 -2.30 4.98 3.69
N ALA A 131 -2.68 4.18 4.69
CA ALA A 131 -4.07 3.75 4.90
C ALA A 131 -5.00 4.92 5.20
N THR A 132 -4.56 5.85 6.07
CA THR A 132 -5.31 7.06 6.42
C THR A 132 -5.56 7.95 5.20
N HIS A 133 -4.52 8.22 4.43
CA HIS A 133 -4.65 9.02 3.20
C HIS A 133 -5.55 8.32 2.16
N THR A 134 -5.39 7.00 1.99
CA THR A 134 -6.25 6.22 1.08
C THR A 134 -7.71 6.29 1.52
N ARG A 135 -7.99 6.22 2.81
CA ARG A 135 -9.34 6.31 3.37
C ARG A 135 -10.03 7.63 3.02
N GLN A 136 -9.30 8.74 3.02
CA GLN A 136 -9.86 10.03 2.61
C GLN A 136 -10.37 10.01 1.16
N TRP A 137 -9.61 9.36 0.26
CA TRP A 137 -10.02 9.19 -1.14
C TRP A 137 -11.18 8.22 -1.27
N ALA A 138 -11.14 7.09 -0.57
CA ALA A 138 -12.22 6.11 -0.60
C ALA A 138 -13.55 6.71 -0.10
N ASP A 139 -13.52 7.46 1.01
CA ASP A 139 -14.69 8.15 1.56
C ASP A 139 -15.23 9.21 0.58
N ALA A 140 -14.34 9.97 -0.05
CA ALA A 140 -14.74 10.96 -1.04
C ALA A 140 -15.39 10.34 -2.30
N LEU A 141 -15.09 9.08 -2.61
CA LEU A 141 -15.66 8.32 -3.73
C LEU A 141 -16.91 7.51 -3.34
N GLU A 142 -17.27 7.48 -2.07
CA GLU A 142 -18.45 6.72 -1.62
C GLU A 142 -19.72 7.14 -2.37
N GLY A 143 -20.46 6.14 -2.87
CA GLY A 143 -21.69 6.33 -3.65
C GLY A 143 -21.49 6.73 -5.11
N THR A 144 -20.25 6.88 -5.61
CA THR A 144 -19.99 7.27 -7.02
C THR A 144 -19.86 6.10 -7.98
N GLY A 145 -19.63 4.88 -7.48
CA GLY A 145 -19.29 3.68 -8.27
C GLY A 145 -17.82 3.59 -8.68
N ALA A 146 -17.04 4.67 -8.58
CA ALA A 146 -15.60 4.65 -8.84
C ALA A 146 -14.80 4.23 -7.59
N GLN A 147 -13.65 3.58 -7.81
CA GLN A 147 -12.73 3.18 -6.74
C GLN A 147 -11.37 3.88 -6.90
N VAL A 148 -10.71 4.13 -5.78
CA VAL A 148 -9.33 4.65 -5.81
C VAL A 148 -8.33 3.52 -5.99
N LEU A 149 -7.38 3.70 -6.93
CA LEU A 149 -6.27 2.79 -7.19
C LEU A 149 -4.93 3.37 -6.71
N ASP A 150 -4.06 2.49 -6.26
CA ASP A 150 -2.64 2.80 -6.12
C ASP A 150 -1.91 2.81 -7.47
N THR A 151 -0.61 3.03 -7.40
CA THR A 151 0.29 3.00 -8.56
C THR A 151 1.58 2.24 -8.23
N ARG A 152 2.53 2.20 -9.17
CA ARG A 152 3.91 1.74 -8.92
C ARG A 152 4.85 2.81 -8.35
N LYS A 153 4.35 4.01 -8.06
CA LYS A 153 5.11 5.11 -7.44
C LYS A 153 5.21 4.89 -5.93
N THR A 154 5.84 3.78 -5.54
CA THR A 154 5.99 3.34 -4.15
C THR A 154 7.41 3.57 -3.65
N THR A 155 7.60 3.60 -2.34
CA THR A 155 8.93 3.57 -1.72
C THR A 155 9.65 2.28 -2.16
N PRO A 156 10.91 2.38 -2.64
CA PRO A 156 11.68 1.21 -3.01
C PRO A 156 11.67 0.15 -1.90
N ASN A 157 11.48 -1.11 -2.27
CA ASN A 157 11.38 -2.28 -1.40
C ASN A 157 10.16 -2.33 -0.44
N LEU A 158 9.35 -1.27 -0.32
CA LEU A 158 8.15 -1.24 0.52
C LEU A 158 6.85 -1.48 -0.26
N ARG A 159 6.90 -1.75 -1.57
CA ARG A 159 5.69 -1.82 -2.41
C ARG A 159 4.63 -2.79 -1.90
N ALA A 160 5.01 -4.00 -1.49
CA ALA A 160 4.06 -4.99 -1.00
C ALA A 160 3.34 -4.49 0.26
N LEU A 161 4.07 -3.86 1.18
CA LEU A 161 3.53 -3.30 2.42
C LEU A 161 2.68 -2.05 2.16
N GLU A 162 3.13 -1.12 1.31
CA GLU A 162 2.35 0.08 0.99
C GLU A 162 1.05 -0.26 0.25
N LYS A 163 1.08 -1.24 -0.67
CA LYS A 163 -0.14 -1.75 -1.32
C LYS A 163 -1.07 -2.48 -0.36
N TYR A 164 -0.54 -3.19 0.62
CA TYR A 164 -1.34 -3.71 1.72
C TYR A 164 -2.04 -2.58 2.48
N ALA A 165 -1.32 -1.53 2.84
CA ALA A 165 -1.88 -0.37 3.53
C ALA A 165 -2.96 0.36 2.71
N VAL A 166 -2.82 0.43 1.38
CA VAL A 166 -3.86 0.95 0.49
C VAL A 166 -5.16 0.16 0.65
N ARG A 167 -5.10 -1.19 0.69
CA ARG A 167 -6.30 -2.01 0.93
C ARG A 167 -6.90 -1.78 2.31
N CYS A 168 -6.07 -1.66 3.35
CA CYS A 168 -6.53 -1.30 4.69
C CYS A 168 -7.27 0.05 4.70
N GLY A 169 -6.82 1.00 3.88
CA GLY A 169 -7.47 2.27 3.66
C GLY A 169 -8.77 2.20 2.84
N GLY A 170 -9.13 1.05 2.26
CA GLY A 170 -10.32 0.87 1.41
C GLY A 170 -10.07 1.19 -0.07
N GLY A 171 -8.81 1.33 -0.48
CA GLY A 171 -8.42 1.42 -1.89
C GLY A 171 -8.24 0.05 -2.54
N THR A 172 -8.06 0.05 -3.85
CA THR A 172 -7.81 -1.12 -4.68
C THR A 172 -6.39 -1.10 -5.21
N ASN A 173 -5.76 -2.28 -5.33
CA ASN A 173 -4.41 -2.37 -5.86
C ASN A 173 -4.43 -2.48 -7.39
N LYS A 174 -3.55 -1.73 -8.04
CA LYS A 174 -3.15 -1.92 -9.41
C LYS A 174 -1.99 -2.94 -9.47
N ARG A 175 -1.48 -3.25 -10.67
CA ARG A 175 -0.39 -4.21 -10.87
C ARG A 175 0.78 -4.04 -9.88
N MET A 176 1.35 -5.18 -9.47
CA MET A 176 2.50 -5.20 -8.55
C MET A 176 3.80 -4.83 -9.24
N GLY A 177 4.00 -5.27 -10.49
CA GLY A 177 5.27 -5.09 -11.19
C GLY A 177 5.13 -4.85 -12.68
N LEU A 178 6.16 -5.22 -13.41
CA LEU A 178 6.15 -5.20 -14.88
C LEU A 178 5.79 -6.57 -15.46
N TYR A 179 5.68 -7.57 -14.61
CA TYR A 179 5.55 -8.98 -14.96
C TYR A 179 4.11 -9.51 -14.90
N ASP A 180 3.24 -8.87 -14.13
CA ASP A 180 1.87 -9.35 -13.83
C ASP A 180 0.81 -8.78 -14.79
N VAL A 181 0.97 -7.52 -15.22
CA VAL A 181 0.08 -6.86 -16.19
C VAL A 181 0.91 -6.00 -17.13
N ALA A 182 0.73 -6.16 -18.44
CA ALA A 182 1.35 -5.31 -19.43
C ALA A 182 0.63 -3.95 -19.49
N MET A 183 1.38 -2.86 -19.62
CA MET A 183 0.83 -1.52 -19.82
C MET A 183 1.52 -0.86 -21.00
N VAL A 184 0.79 -0.73 -22.09
CA VAL A 184 1.21 0.02 -23.27
C VAL A 184 1.12 1.50 -22.94
N LYS A 185 2.24 2.20 -23.03
CA LYS A 185 2.39 3.64 -22.76
C LYS A 185 2.85 4.38 -23.99
N ASP A 186 2.89 5.74 -23.95
CA ASP A 186 3.25 6.59 -25.07
C ASP A 186 4.55 6.15 -25.78
N ASN A 187 5.60 5.88 -25.02
CA ASN A 187 6.87 5.42 -25.61
C ASN A 187 6.75 4.04 -26.30
N HIS A 188 5.87 3.16 -25.81
CA HIS A 188 5.62 1.88 -26.47
C HIS A 188 4.83 2.07 -27.76
N LYS A 189 3.83 2.96 -27.78
CA LYS A 189 3.06 3.32 -28.98
C LYS A 189 3.96 3.93 -30.04
N LEU A 190 4.83 4.87 -29.63
CA LEU A 190 5.81 5.51 -30.50
C LEU A 190 6.77 4.49 -31.11
N ALA A 191 7.32 3.60 -30.31
CA ALA A 191 8.28 2.58 -30.77
C ALA A 191 7.64 1.54 -31.69
N ALA A 192 6.40 1.16 -31.46
CA ALA A 192 5.66 0.16 -32.24
C ALA A 192 4.96 0.77 -33.48
N GLY A 193 4.79 2.10 -33.51
CA GLY A 193 4.15 2.84 -34.62
C GLY A 193 2.66 3.14 -34.41
N SER A 194 1.93 2.41 -33.55
CA SER A 194 0.53 2.70 -33.19
C SER A 194 0.13 2.02 -31.90
N VAL A 195 -1.04 2.37 -31.36
CA VAL A 195 -1.70 1.68 -30.24
C VAL A 195 -1.93 0.22 -30.60
N ARG A 196 -2.51 -0.03 -31.78
CA ARG A 196 -2.82 -1.36 -32.29
C ARG A 196 -1.57 -2.23 -32.39
N ALA A 197 -0.50 -1.74 -33.00
CA ALA A 197 0.73 -2.50 -33.19
C ALA A 197 1.38 -2.85 -31.86
N ALA A 198 1.40 -1.93 -30.90
CA ALA A 198 1.91 -2.17 -29.54
C ALA A 198 1.08 -3.23 -28.79
N PHE A 199 -0.25 -3.14 -28.86
CA PHE A 199 -1.14 -4.12 -28.24
C PHE A 199 -0.97 -5.53 -28.84
N ASP A 200 -0.99 -5.65 -30.16
CA ASP A 200 -0.86 -6.91 -30.87
C ASP A 200 0.51 -7.57 -30.61
N ALA A 201 1.60 -6.79 -30.51
CA ALA A 201 2.93 -7.28 -30.17
C ALA A 201 2.97 -7.92 -28.77
N VAL A 202 2.34 -7.27 -27.77
CA VAL A 202 2.26 -7.84 -26.41
C VAL A 202 1.41 -9.11 -26.42
N ARG A 203 0.24 -9.09 -27.04
CA ARG A 203 -0.68 -10.23 -27.09
C ARG A 203 -0.06 -11.44 -27.81
N SER A 204 0.69 -11.21 -28.87
CA SER A 204 1.41 -12.26 -29.59
C SER A 204 2.49 -12.93 -28.74
N ARG A 205 3.24 -12.13 -27.97
CA ARG A 205 4.35 -12.61 -27.14
C ARG A 205 3.89 -13.21 -25.81
N TYR A 206 2.84 -12.63 -25.21
CA TYR A 206 2.33 -12.98 -23.89
C TYR A 206 0.79 -13.12 -23.93
N PRO A 207 0.27 -14.22 -24.52
CA PRO A 207 -1.15 -14.36 -24.82
C PRO A 207 -2.07 -14.39 -23.59
N THR A 208 -1.55 -14.74 -22.41
CA THR A 208 -2.31 -14.83 -21.14
C THR A 208 -2.22 -13.58 -20.28
N ILE A 209 -1.30 -12.65 -20.59
CA ILE A 209 -1.12 -11.43 -19.79
C ILE A 209 -2.21 -10.42 -20.16
N GLU A 210 -2.82 -9.81 -19.14
CA GLU A 210 -3.70 -8.66 -19.33
C GLU A 210 -2.92 -7.50 -19.92
N VAL A 211 -3.52 -6.81 -20.92
CA VAL A 211 -2.91 -5.65 -21.56
C VAL A 211 -3.77 -4.42 -21.30
N GLN A 212 -3.25 -3.52 -20.49
CA GLN A 212 -3.79 -2.18 -20.26
C GLN A 212 -3.16 -1.20 -21.24
N VAL A 213 -3.94 -0.23 -21.72
CA VAL A 213 -3.47 0.78 -22.67
C VAL A 213 -3.67 2.18 -22.09
N GLU A 214 -2.57 2.94 -22.01
CA GLU A 214 -2.58 4.36 -21.69
C GLU A 214 -2.97 5.17 -22.91
N VAL A 215 -4.00 6.01 -22.77
CA VAL A 215 -4.58 6.82 -23.85
C VAL A 215 -4.72 8.26 -23.41
N THR A 216 -4.55 9.20 -24.34
CA THR A 216 -4.64 10.63 -24.11
C THR A 216 -5.74 11.30 -24.93
N THR A 217 -6.35 10.57 -25.87
CA THR A 217 -7.42 11.04 -26.75
C THR A 217 -8.54 10.03 -26.89
N VAL A 218 -9.73 10.48 -27.28
CA VAL A 218 -10.87 9.60 -27.62
C VAL A 218 -10.52 8.65 -28.74
N ALA A 219 -9.79 9.11 -29.76
CA ALA A 219 -9.39 8.30 -30.90
C ALA A 219 -8.48 7.11 -30.48
N GLU A 220 -7.48 7.37 -29.62
CA GLU A 220 -6.63 6.31 -29.08
C GLU A 220 -7.43 5.31 -28.23
N ALA A 221 -8.41 5.78 -27.44
CA ALA A 221 -9.25 4.90 -26.65
C ALA A 221 -10.07 3.97 -27.51
N LEU A 222 -10.67 4.47 -28.58
CA LEU A 222 -11.42 3.66 -29.55
C LEU A 222 -10.52 2.68 -30.31
N GLU A 223 -9.31 3.10 -30.72
CA GLU A 223 -8.31 2.22 -31.36
C GLU A 223 -7.92 1.08 -30.41
N ALA A 224 -7.65 1.38 -29.13
CA ALA A 224 -7.29 0.37 -28.13
C ALA A 224 -8.42 -0.66 -27.91
N VAL A 225 -9.67 -0.20 -27.82
CA VAL A 225 -10.84 -1.09 -27.68
C VAL A 225 -11.00 -1.96 -28.94
N ALA A 226 -10.88 -1.37 -30.13
CA ALA A 226 -10.93 -2.10 -31.40
C ALA A 226 -9.77 -3.10 -31.57
N ALA A 227 -8.62 -2.85 -30.95
CA ALA A 227 -7.50 -3.79 -30.87
C ALA A 227 -7.77 -4.94 -29.88
N GLY A 228 -8.74 -4.81 -28.97
CA GLY A 228 -9.11 -5.84 -28.00
C GLY A 228 -8.76 -5.51 -26.55
N SER A 229 -8.28 -4.28 -26.25
CA SER A 229 -8.07 -3.86 -24.87
C SER A 229 -9.39 -3.82 -24.10
N ARG A 230 -9.35 -4.28 -22.85
CA ARG A 230 -10.49 -4.23 -21.93
C ARG A 230 -10.19 -3.42 -20.67
N PHE A 231 -9.03 -2.77 -20.64
CA PHE A 231 -8.66 -1.83 -19.60
C PHE A 231 -7.94 -0.62 -20.23
N LEU A 232 -8.50 0.56 -20.05
CA LEU A 232 -7.95 1.84 -20.52
C LEU A 232 -7.51 2.70 -19.35
N LEU A 233 -6.31 3.28 -19.46
CA LEU A 233 -5.79 4.29 -18.54
C LEU A 233 -5.83 5.63 -19.27
N CYS A 234 -6.77 6.50 -18.91
CA CYS A 234 -6.92 7.84 -19.47
C CYS A 234 -5.98 8.79 -18.71
N ASP A 235 -4.86 9.15 -19.34
CA ASP A 235 -3.81 9.94 -18.71
C ASP A 235 -3.99 11.43 -18.93
N ASN A 236 -3.96 12.19 -17.84
CA ASN A 236 -4.02 13.67 -17.83
C ASN A 236 -5.21 14.29 -18.60
N MET A 237 -6.32 13.56 -18.75
CA MET A 237 -7.53 14.09 -19.35
C MET A 237 -8.26 15.04 -18.39
N SER A 238 -8.80 16.16 -18.90
CA SER A 238 -9.77 16.96 -18.14
C SER A 238 -11.06 16.16 -17.90
N ALA A 239 -11.83 16.49 -16.86
CA ALA A 239 -13.08 15.77 -16.58
C ALA A 239 -14.07 15.80 -17.78
N PRO A 240 -14.26 16.90 -18.54
CA PRO A 240 -15.07 16.88 -19.75
C PRO A 240 -14.57 15.89 -20.82
N LEU A 241 -13.26 15.88 -21.11
CA LEU A 241 -12.65 14.97 -22.09
C LEU A 241 -12.75 13.51 -21.62
N LEU A 242 -12.52 13.26 -20.34
CA LEU A 242 -12.65 11.93 -19.74
C LEU A 242 -14.10 11.43 -19.87
N GLY A 243 -15.11 12.28 -19.59
CA GLY A 243 -16.52 11.94 -19.77
C GLY A 243 -16.90 11.69 -21.23
N GLU A 244 -16.32 12.43 -22.18
CA GLU A 244 -16.47 12.15 -23.62
C GLU A 244 -15.88 10.78 -23.97
N THR A 245 -14.67 10.48 -23.50
CA THR A 245 -13.98 9.21 -23.72
C THR A 245 -14.80 8.03 -23.17
N VAL A 246 -15.31 8.16 -21.94
CA VAL A 246 -16.16 7.12 -21.33
C VAL A 246 -17.39 6.86 -22.19
N ARG A 247 -18.11 7.90 -22.62
CA ARG A 247 -19.30 7.74 -23.47
C ARG A 247 -18.98 7.11 -24.82
N ALA A 248 -17.89 7.54 -25.46
CA ALA A 248 -17.45 6.98 -26.74
C ALA A 248 -17.11 5.49 -26.64
N VAL A 249 -16.36 5.11 -25.61
CA VAL A 249 -15.99 3.71 -25.36
C VAL A 249 -17.22 2.85 -25.06
N ARG A 250 -18.13 3.31 -24.18
CA ARG A 250 -19.36 2.58 -23.84
C ARG A 250 -20.31 2.46 -25.04
N GLY A 251 -20.29 3.42 -25.98
CA GLY A 251 -21.05 3.37 -27.23
C GLY A 251 -20.44 2.48 -28.32
N ALA A 252 -19.12 2.25 -28.28
CA ALA A 252 -18.40 1.48 -29.29
C ALA A 252 -18.44 -0.03 -29.10
N THR A 253 -18.73 -0.54 -27.88
CA THR A 253 -18.75 -1.97 -27.57
C THR A 253 -19.73 -2.29 -26.44
N THR A 254 -20.32 -3.48 -26.50
CA THR A 254 -21.10 -4.07 -25.38
C THR A 254 -20.23 -4.84 -24.39
N ASP A 255 -18.98 -5.10 -24.74
CA ASP A 255 -18.03 -5.72 -23.83
C ASP A 255 -17.71 -4.79 -22.65
N ARG A 256 -17.49 -5.37 -21.46
CA ARG A 256 -17.03 -4.58 -20.34
C ARG A 256 -15.60 -4.09 -20.61
N VAL A 257 -15.41 -2.76 -20.61
CA VAL A 257 -14.11 -2.09 -20.65
C VAL A 257 -13.97 -1.33 -19.35
N GLU A 258 -12.96 -1.63 -18.57
CA GLU A 258 -12.63 -0.87 -17.36
C GLU A 258 -11.86 0.40 -17.75
N ILE A 259 -12.27 1.52 -17.16
CA ILE A 259 -11.73 2.85 -17.49
C ILE A 259 -11.19 3.50 -16.23
N GLU A 260 -9.92 3.82 -16.27
CA GLU A 260 -9.20 4.51 -15.20
C GLU A 260 -8.85 5.92 -15.61
N GLY A 261 -9.17 6.90 -14.76
CA GLY A 261 -8.66 8.27 -14.87
C GLY A 261 -7.42 8.46 -14.01
N THR A 262 -6.39 9.12 -14.54
CA THR A 262 -5.14 9.41 -13.82
C THR A 262 -4.55 10.75 -14.23
N GLY A 263 -3.57 11.26 -13.45
CA GLY A 263 -2.85 12.50 -13.71
C GLY A 263 -3.45 13.71 -12.98
N GLY A 264 -2.66 14.34 -12.11
CA GLY A 264 -2.99 15.60 -11.45
C GLY A 264 -4.27 15.62 -10.60
N LEU A 265 -4.79 14.45 -10.19
CA LEU A 265 -6.00 14.34 -9.39
C LEU A 265 -5.80 14.94 -7.99
N THR A 266 -6.79 15.67 -7.52
CA THR A 266 -6.84 16.22 -6.16
C THR A 266 -8.11 15.77 -5.44
N LEU A 267 -8.05 15.64 -4.13
CA LEU A 267 -9.19 15.22 -3.32
C LEU A 267 -10.39 16.17 -3.50
N ALA A 268 -10.14 17.47 -3.65
CA ALA A 268 -11.18 18.48 -3.88
C ALA A 268 -11.97 18.28 -5.19
N ARG A 269 -11.35 17.67 -6.20
CA ARG A 269 -11.96 17.47 -7.53
C ARG A 269 -12.34 16.01 -7.81
N VAL A 270 -12.10 15.09 -6.88
CA VAL A 270 -12.27 13.65 -7.12
C VAL A 270 -13.69 13.28 -7.54
N ARG A 271 -14.72 13.91 -6.96
CA ARG A 271 -16.13 13.67 -7.33
C ARG A 271 -16.47 14.14 -8.75
N GLU A 272 -15.85 15.24 -9.22
CA GLU A 272 -16.00 15.70 -10.60
C GLU A 272 -15.50 14.63 -11.59
N TYR A 273 -14.35 14.04 -11.31
CA TYR A 273 -13.80 12.97 -12.13
C TYR A 273 -14.61 11.66 -12.02
N ALA A 274 -15.07 11.31 -10.83
CA ALA A 274 -15.92 10.13 -10.65
C ALA A 274 -17.26 10.24 -11.40
N ALA A 275 -17.83 11.44 -11.46
CA ALA A 275 -19.07 11.71 -12.19
C ALA A 275 -18.97 11.50 -13.72
N THR A 276 -17.76 11.35 -14.27
CA THR A 276 -17.56 11.02 -15.69
C THR A 276 -17.96 9.58 -16.04
N GLY A 277 -18.14 8.71 -15.03
CA GLY A 277 -18.50 7.30 -15.20
C GLY A 277 -17.30 6.37 -15.34
N VAL A 278 -16.11 6.78 -14.89
CA VAL A 278 -14.93 5.92 -14.79
C VAL A 278 -15.11 4.87 -13.71
N ASP A 279 -14.46 3.72 -13.86
CA ASP A 279 -14.45 2.66 -12.86
C ASP A 279 -13.40 2.92 -11.77
N TYR A 280 -12.29 3.59 -12.13
CA TYR A 280 -11.16 3.82 -11.23
C TYR A 280 -10.55 5.20 -11.36
N LEU A 281 -9.96 5.68 -10.27
CA LEU A 281 -9.11 6.88 -10.23
C LEU A 281 -7.78 6.53 -9.56
N SER A 282 -6.68 6.59 -10.31
CA SER A 282 -5.34 6.28 -9.81
C SER A 282 -4.66 7.48 -9.18
N VAL A 283 -4.16 7.28 -7.98
CA VAL A 283 -3.52 8.34 -7.19
C VAL A 283 -2.15 7.89 -6.70
N GLY A 284 -1.09 8.38 -7.35
CA GLY A 284 0.29 8.06 -6.93
C GLY A 284 0.65 8.60 -5.55
N ALA A 285 0.05 9.73 -5.16
CA ALA A 285 0.29 10.38 -3.87
C ALA A 285 -0.06 9.49 -2.67
N LEU A 286 -0.92 8.49 -2.82
CA LEU A 286 -1.24 7.53 -1.75
C LEU A 286 0.00 6.84 -1.19
N THR A 287 1.01 6.62 -2.02
CA THR A 287 2.20 5.89 -1.61
C THR A 287 3.46 6.75 -1.59
N HIS A 288 3.61 7.74 -2.49
CA HIS A 288 4.83 8.56 -2.50
C HIS A 288 4.76 9.84 -1.66
N SER A 289 3.55 10.30 -1.23
CA SER A 289 3.39 11.58 -0.54
C SER A 289 2.43 11.55 0.65
N SER A 290 2.07 10.36 1.14
CA SER A 290 1.26 10.26 2.35
C SER A 290 2.06 10.71 3.58
N PRO A 291 1.52 11.60 4.43
CA PRO A 291 2.07 11.83 5.76
C PRO A 291 1.98 10.54 6.58
N ILE A 292 2.83 10.39 7.57
CA ILE A 292 2.74 9.30 8.54
C ILE A 292 1.54 9.52 9.46
N LEU A 293 1.00 8.45 10.04
CA LEU A 293 0.15 8.54 11.21
C LEU A 293 1.04 8.51 12.47
N ASP A 294 0.86 9.48 13.36
CA ASP A 294 1.65 9.57 14.58
C ASP A 294 1.19 8.51 15.60
N LEU A 295 2.07 7.56 15.89
CA LEU A 295 1.92 6.51 16.88
C LEU A 295 3.10 6.55 17.85
N ALA A 296 2.88 6.16 19.09
CA ALA A 296 3.92 6.06 20.11
C ALA A 296 3.87 4.72 20.83
N LEU A 297 4.98 4.35 21.47
CA LEU A 297 5.08 3.24 22.41
C LEU A 297 5.27 3.82 23.81
N ASP A 298 4.34 3.56 24.71
CA ASP A 298 4.38 4.00 26.09
C ASP A 298 4.65 2.78 26.99
N LEU A 299 5.69 2.84 27.83
CA LEU A 299 5.89 1.85 28.90
C LEU A 299 4.89 2.11 30.04
N VAL A 300 4.25 1.05 30.54
CA VAL A 300 3.24 1.10 31.59
C VAL A 300 3.56 0.16 32.74
#